data_c27897f5a4a015d5cf2dc786724fbae5
#
_entry.id   c27897f5a4a015d5cf2dc786724fbae5
#
_cell.length_a   1.000
_cell.length_b   1.000
_cell.length_c   1.000
_cell.angle_alpha   90.00
_cell.angle_beta   90.00
_cell.angle_gamma   90.00
#
_symmetry.space_group_name_H-M   'P 1'
#
loop_
_entity.id
_entity.type
_entity.pdbx_description
1 polymer ?
#
loop_
_entity_poly.entity_id
_entity_poly.type
_entity_poly.pdbx_seq_one_letter_code
_entity_poly.pdbx_strand_id
1 'polypeptide(L)'
;MISSQIDRKEDGTKYRGLSHNQICIGVATDKRNTICFVEGFGKPTQKKSFKTFSSHIASGSTLIHDKETTHKKLVSALNLVNQAYAADDLKGLKDSDNPLDPVNDIHDRLKKFLNAHSGFNRDSLQDYLNLFAFVRNPPYEMLEKVEKVVNLAFQNPKFLRYRDQSGLNQGVET
;
A
#
# COMPACT_ATOMS: atom_id res chain seq x y z
N MET A 1 0.19 2.16 -8.87
CA MET A 1 -0.81 3.25 -8.92
C MET A 1 -2.07 2.75 -9.60
N ILE A 2 -3.21 2.84 -8.91
CA ILE A 2 -4.51 2.46 -9.47
C ILE A 2 -5.14 3.72 -10.01
N SER A 3 -5.25 3.82 -11.34
CA SER A 3 -5.90 4.94 -12.01
C SER A 3 -7.31 4.53 -12.43
N SER A 4 -8.31 5.28 -12.03
CA SER A 4 -9.68 5.08 -12.50
C SER A 4 -10.19 6.18 -13.41
N GLN A 5 -9.54 7.33 -13.45
CA GLN A 5 -9.79 8.38 -14.43
C GLN A 5 -8.48 9.10 -14.72
N ILE A 6 -8.11 9.12 -15.99
CA ILE A 6 -6.97 9.92 -16.45
C ILE A 6 -7.50 11.33 -16.62
N ASP A 7 -7.01 12.26 -15.79
CA ASP A 7 -7.30 13.67 -15.98
C ASP A 7 -6.80 14.11 -17.36
N ARG A 8 -7.67 14.75 -18.11
CA ARG A 8 -7.36 15.32 -19.42
C ARG A 8 -7.43 16.84 -19.34
N LYS A 9 -6.59 17.50 -20.11
CA LYS A 9 -6.70 18.93 -20.36
C LYS A 9 -7.96 19.21 -21.17
N GLU A 10 -8.37 20.48 -21.27
CA GLU A 10 -9.51 20.91 -22.08
C GLU A 10 -9.37 20.52 -23.56
N ASP A 11 -8.13 20.42 -24.07
CA ASP A 11 -7.79 19.95 -25.42
C ASP A 11 -7.84 18.42 -25.59
N GLY A 12 -8.26 17.66 -24.57
CA GLY A 12 -8.32 16.20 -24.56
C GLY A 12 -7.00 15.48 -24.36
N THR A 13 -5.87 16.20 -24.28
CA THR A 13 -4.56 15.59 -24.04
C THR A 13 -4.40 15.16 -22.58
N LYS A 14 -3.64 14.08 -22.34
CA LYS A 14 -3.35 13.61 -20.98
C LYS A 14 -2.35 14.54 -20.30
N TYR A 15 -2.60 14.86 -19.03
CA TYR A 15 -1.58 15.51 -18.22
C TYR A 15 -0.35 14.61 -18.12
N ARG A 16 0.83 15.19 -18.24
CA ARG A 16 2.09 14.47 -17.94
C ARG A 16 2.27 14.36 -16.42
N GLY A 17 2.60 13.17 -15.95
CA GLY A 17 2.87 12.91 -14.55
C GLY A 17 1.69 12.30 -13.80
N LEU A 18 1.77 12.32 -12.47
CA LEU A 18 0.76 11.74 -11.58
C LEU A 18 -0.44 12.67 -11.47
N SER A 19 -1.63 12.14 -11.80
CA SER A 19 -2.89 12.85 -11.62
C SER A 19 -3.19 13.09 -10.14
N HIS A 20 -3.84 14.23 -9.84
CA HIS A 20 -4.33 14.52 -8.49
C HIS A 20 -5.35 13.49 -7.98
N ASN A 21 -6.06 12.82 -8.89
CA ASN A 21 -7.06 11.80 -8.59
C ASN A 21 -6.48 10.39 -8.45
N GLN A 22 -5.18 10.22 -8.63
CA GLN A 22 -4.52 8.93 -8.40
C GLN A 22 -4.32 8.71 -6.91
N ILE A 23 -4.64 7.49 -6.45
CA ILE A 23 -4.36 7.10 -5.07
C ILE A 23 -2.89 6.67 -4.99
N CYS A 24 -2.17 7.27 -4.06
CA CYS A 24 -0.81 6.89 -3.72
C CYS A 24 -0.87 5.80 -2.65
N ILE A 25 -0.20 4.67 -2.92
CA ILE A 25 -0.04 3.57 -1.99
C ILE A 25 1.43 3.49 -1.61
N GLY A 26 1.70 3.57 -0.32
CA GLY A 26 3.02 3.31 0.23
C GLY A 26 3.16 1.84 0.61
N VAL A 27 4.31 1.26 0.29
CA VAL A 27 4.65 -0.13 0.63
C VAL A 27 6.00 -0.13 1.31
N ALA A 28 6.08 -0.84 2.44
CA ALA A 28 7.33 -1.15 3.07
C ALA A 28 7.38 -2.65 3.40
N THR A 29 8.57 -3.24 3.27
CA THR A 29 8.77 -4.66 3.55
C THR A 29 10.13 -4.89 4.20
N ASP A 30 10.17 -5.82 5.12
CA ASP A 30 11.39 -6.42 5.63
C ASP A 30 11.46 -7.91 5.24
N LYS A 31 12.36 -8.67 5.85
CA LYS A 31 12.48 -10.11 5.56
C LYS A 31 11.24 -10.94 5.92
N ARG A 32 10.36 -10.43 6.77
CA ARG A 32 9.21 -11.17 7.34
C ARG A 32 7.88 -10.50 7.10
N ASN A 33 7.85 -9.16 7.17
CA ASN A 33 6.61 -8.40 7.19
C ASN A 33 6.51 -7.46 6.00
N THR A 34 5.30 -7.30 5.52
CA THR A 34 4.94 -6.32 4.51
C THR A 34 3.82 -5.46 5.07
N ILE A 35 3.94 -4.15 4.91
CA ILE A 35 2.89 -3.19 5.23
C ILE A 35 2.55 -2.36 4.00
N CYS A 36 1.26 -2.12 3.80
CA CYS A 36 0.75 -1.36 2.66
C CYS A 36 -0.28 -0.35 3.17
N PHE A 37 -0.12 0.91 2.81
CA PHE A 37 -1.02 1.97 3.24
C PHE A 37 -1.43 2.90 2.12
N VAL A 38 -2.65 3.38 2.19
CA VAL A 38 -3.11 4.52 1.39
C VAL A 38 -2.48 5.79 1.97
N GLU A 39 -1.54 6.40 1.26
CA GLU A 39 -0.94 7.68 1.64
C GLU A 39 -1.81 8.90 1.29
N GLY A 40 -2.81 8.72 0.44
CA GLY A 40 -3.74 9.74 -0.03
C GLY A 40 -3.72 9.92 -1.54
N PHE A 41 -4.27 11.05 -2.01
CA PHE A 41 -4.37 11.34 -3.43
C PHE A 41 -3.15 12.11 -3.96
N GLY A 42 -2.85 11.92 -5.25
CA GLY A 42 -1.77 12.61 -5.96
C GLY A 42 -0.38 12.09 -5.61
N LYS A 43 0.63 12.93 -5.79
CA LYS A 43 2.03 12.56 -5.57
C LYS A 43 2.33 12.23 -4.11
N PRO A 44 3.24 11.28 -3.84
CA PRO A 44 3.80 11.10 -2.51
C PRO A 44 4.52 12.39 -2.06
N THR A 45 4.49 12.67 -0.77
CA THR A 45 5.20 13.80 -0.17
C THR A 45 5.85 13.38 1.13
N GLN A 46 6.88 14.11 1.57
CA GLN A 46 7.56 13.82 2.84
C GLN A 46 6.59 13.81 4.04
N LYS A 47 5.58 14.70 4.04
CA LYS A 47 4.56 14.74 5.09
C LYS A 47 3.68 13.50 5.10
N LYS A 48 3.23 13.04 3.92
CA LYS A 48 2.41 11.84 3.78
C LYS A 48 3.19 10.60 4.19
N SER A 49 4.37 10.39 3.60
CA SER A 49 5.23 9.26 3.92
C SER A 49 5.58 9.19 5.40
N PHE A 50 5.94 10.32 6.02
CA PHE A 50 6.20 10.39 7.45
C PHE A 50 4.97 10.02 8.28
N LYS A 51 3.80 10.61 7.98
CA LYS A 51 2.55 10.31 8.69
C LYS A 51 2.20 8.81 8.62
N THR A 52 2.44 8.21 7.46
CA THR A 52 2.07 6.82 7.19
C THR A 52 3.00 5.83 7.87
N PHE A 53 4.31 6.05 7.82
CA PHE A 53 5.30 5.04 8.20
C PHE A 53 5.99 5.26 9.54
N SER A 54 5.94 6.47 10.11
CA SER A 54 6.73 6.79 11.31
C SER A 54 6.42 5.92 12.54
N SER A 55 5.20 5.42 12.67
CA SER A 55 4.80 4.52 13.76
C SER A 55 5.10 3.03 13.50
N HIS A 56 5.54 2.68 12.30
CA HIS A 56 5.74 1.31 11.86
C HIS A 56 7.21 0.94 11.64
N ILE A 57 8.10 1.93 11.65
CA ILE A 57 9.53 1.74 11.44
C ILE A 57 10.27 2.06 12.74
N ALA A 58 11.07 1.11 13.21
CA ALA A 58 11.88 1.31 14.40
C ALA A 58 12.99 2.34 14.14
N SER A 59 13.23 3.21 15.11
CA SER A 59 14.33 4.17 15.06
C SER A 59 15.67 3.46 14.91
N GLY A 60 16.57 4.03 14.11
CA GLY A 60 17.89 3.45 13.84
C GLY A 60 17.90 2.30 12.82
N SER A 61 16.75 1.90 12.28
CA SER A 61 16.69 0.89 11.22
C SER A 61 17.36 1.35 9.94
N THR A 62 17.73 0.42 9.07
CA THR A 62 18.18 0.72 7.71
C THR A 62 16.98 0.86 6.77
N LEU A 63 16.88 1.98 6.08
CA LEU A 63 15.90 2.22 5.03
C LEU A 63 16.57 2.12 3.67
N ILE A 64 16.16 1.13 2.88
CA ILE A 64 16.59 0.93 1.49
C ILE A 64 15.48 1.46 0.58
N HIS A 65 15.81 2.40 -0.30
CA HIS A 65 14.82 2.99 -1.19
C HIS A 65 15.46 3.53 -2.49
N ASP A 66 14.63 3.81 -3.49
CA ASP A 66 15.02 4.62 -4.62
C ASP A 66 15.37 6.06 -4.16
N LYS A 67 16.09 6.82 -4.95
CA LYS A 67 16.51 8.20 -4.60
C LYS A 67 15.35 9.19 -4.44
N GLU A 68 14.13 8.72 -4.15
CA GLU A 68 12.96 9.58 -3.90
C GLU A 68 13.17 10.49 -2.68
N THR A 69 12.89 11.76 -2.87
CA THR A 69 13.06 12.75 -1.79
C THR A 69 11.98 12.69 -0.72
N THR A 70 10.94 11.91 -0.94
CA THR A 70 9.78 11.76 -0.04
C THR A 70 10.15 11.12 1.29
N HIS A 71 11.26 10.39 1.36
CA HIS A 71 11.69 9.69 2.57
C HIS A 71 12.60 10.53 3.49
N LYS A 72 13.07 11.72 3.06
CA LYS A 72 14.02 12.55 3.83
C LYS A 72 13.57 12.83 5.26
N LYS A 73 12.29 13.23 5.43
CA LYS A 73 11.74 13.52 6.76
C LYS A 73 11.69 12.28 7.64
N LEU A 74 11.36 11.12 7.07
CA LEU A 74 11.31 9.85 7.78
C LEU A 74 12.70 9.45 8.27
N VAL A 75 13.69 9.53 7.37
CA VAL A 75 15.10 9.24 7.66
C VAL A 75 15.61 10.10 8.80
N SER A 76 15.41 11.42 8.74
CA SER A 76 15.94 12.36 9.76
C SER A 76 15.22 12.19 11.10
N ALA A 77 13.90 12.02 11.12
CA ALA A 77 13.12 11.96 12.35
C ALA A 77 13.32 10.65 13.13
N LEU A 78 13.59 9.55 12.43
CA LEU A 78 13.80 8.24 13.05
C LEU A 78 15.30 7.83 13.10
N ASN A 79 16.21 8.72 12.73
CA ASN A 79 17.65 8.44 12.67
C ASN A 79 17.97 7.17 11.87
N LEU A 80 17.31 7.00 10.70
CA LEU A 80 17.48 5.80 9.89
C LEU A 80 18.83 5.81 9.17
N VAL A 81 19.42 4.62 9.03
CA VAL A 81 20.55 4.42 8.10
C VAL A 81 20.00 4.46 6.69
N ASN A 82 20.37 5.50 5.94
CA ASN A 82 19.80 5.79 4.62
C ASN A 82 20.60 5.10 3.51
N GLN A 83 19.99 4.17 2.79
CA GLN A 83 20.56 3.53 1.60
C GLN A 83 19.66 3.83 0.39
N ALA A 84 20.05 4.86 -0.36
CA ALA A 84 19.31 5.34 -1.52
C ALA A 84 20.03 4.96 -2.82
N TYR A 85 19.32 4.27 -3.72
CA TYR A 85 19.84 3.78 -4.99
C TYR A 85 19.19 4.52 -6.16
N ALA A 86 20.00 4.97 -7.14
CA ALA A 86 19.43 5.47 -8.38
C ALA A 86 19.09 4.31 -9.32
N ALA A 87 18.10 4.51 -10.19
CA ALA A 87 17.73 3.51 -11.18
C ALA A 87 18.91 3.09 -12.09
N ASP A 88 19.80 4.05 -12.40
CA ASP A 88 21.00 3.79 -13.22
C ASP A 88 22.02 2.90 -12.47
N ASP A 89 22.12 3.03 -11.14
CA ASP A 89 23.02 2.22 -10.30
C ASP A 89 22.60 0.75 -10.27
N LEU A 90 21.31 0.47 -10.54
CA LEU A 90 20.70 -0.85 -10.48
C LEU A 90 20.55 -1.51 -11.86
N LYS A 91 20.85 -0.76 -12.92
CA LYS A 91 20.67 -1.23 -14.29
C LYS A 91 21.60 -2.40 -14.62
N GLY A 92 21.01 -3.50 -15.03
CA GLY A 92 21.76 -4.71 -15.41
C GLY A 92 22.18 -5.62 -14.27
N LEU A 93 21.81 -5.28 -13.01
CA LEU A 93 21.93 -6.20 -11.89
C LEU A 93 20.94 -7.36 -12.04
N LYS A 94 21.33 -8.53 -11.57
CA LYS A 94 20.39 -9.65 -11.39
C LYS A 94 19.44 -9.31 -10.24
N ASP A 95 18.23 -9.87 -10.25
CA ASP A 95 17.24 -9.66 -9.20
C ASP A 95 17.81 -9.99 -7.80
N SER A 96 18.60 -11.08 -7.70
CA SER A 96 19.28 -11.46 -6.44
C SER A 96 20.24 -10.41 -5.87
N ASP A 97 20.79 -9.55 -6.72
CA ASP A 97 21.82 -8.56 -6.40
C ASP A 97 21.22 -7.15 -6.28
N ASN A 98 19.95 -7.00 -6.64
CA ASN A 98 19.22 -5.74 -6.58
C ASN A 98 18.64 -5.52 -5.17
N PRO A 99 19.13 -4.53 -4.40
CA PRO A 99 18.63 -4.27 -3.06
C PRO A 99 17.16 -3.82 -3.00
N LEU A 100 16.58 -3.35 -4.11
CA LEU A 100 15.17 -2.98 -4.23
C LEU A 100 14.28 -4.13 -4.72
N ASP A 101 14.84 -5.28 -5.08
CA ASP A 101 14.07 -6.43 -5.58
C ASP A 101 12.95 -6.86 -4.61
N PRO A 102 13.18 -6.97 -3.29
CA PRO A 102 12.11 -7.37 -2.37
C PRO A 102 10.88 -6.46 -2.42
N VAL A 103 11.06 -5.15 -2.51
CA VAL A 103 9.94 -4.20 -2.59
C VAL A 103 9.32 -4.17 -3.98
N ASN A 104 10.10 -4.40 -5.03
CA ASN A 104 9.61 -4.50 -6.41
C ASN A 104 8.72 -5.74 -6.59
N ASP A 105 9.12 -6.90 -6.07
CA ASP A 105 8.28 -8.12 -6.06
C ASP A 105 6.95 -7.87 -5.33
N ILE A 106 6.98 -7.19 -4.18
CA ILE A 106 5.76 -6.82 -3.47
C ILE A 106 4.85 -5.92 -4.33
N HIS A 107 5.42 -4.91 -4.99
CA HIS A 107 4.66 -4.03 -5.87
C HIS A 107 3.98 -4.79 -7.02
N ASP A 108 4.67 -5.73 -7.64
CA ASP A 108 4.10 -6.51 -8.76
C ASP A 108 3.01 -7.47 -8.28
N ARG A 109 3.20 -8.11 -7.14
CA ARG A 109 2.17 -8.97 -6.52
C ARG A 109 0.97 -8.16 -6.06
N LEU A 110 1.18 -6.98 -5.49
CA LEU A 110 0.10 -6.08 -5.09
C LEU A 110 -0.72 -5.63 -6.30
N LYS A 111 -0.08 -5.25 -7.40
CA LYS A 111 -0.77 -4.92 -8.65
C LYS A 111 -1.63 -6.07 -9.16
N LYS A 112 -1.07 -7.30 -9.17
CA LYS A 112 -1.81 -8.51 -9.59
C LYS A 112 -3.01 -8.78 -8.67
N PHE A 113 -2.81 -8.67 -7.35
CA PHE A 113 -3.87 -8.84 -6.36
C PHE A 113 -5.00 -7.83 -6.56
N LEU A 114 -4.69 -6.56 -6.68
CA LEU A 114 -5.69 -5.51 -6.87
C LEU A 114 -6.42 -5.63 -8.21
N ASN A 115 -5.73 -6.05 -9.26
CA ASN A 115 -6.35 -6.30 -10.56
C ASN A 115 -7.31 -7.49 -10.53
N ALA A 116 -6.98 -8.53 -9.77
CA ALA A 116 -7.87 -9.70 -9.59
C ALA A 116 -9.15 -9.34 -8.81
N HIS A 117 -9.12 -8.29 -7.98
CA HIS A 117 -10.25 -7.79 -7.21
C HIS A 117 -10.82 -6.49 -7.81
N SER A 118 -10.79 -6.35 -9.15
CA SER A 118 -11.31 -5.18 -9.84
C SER A 118 -12.80 -4.95 -9.52
N GLY A 119 -13.20 -3.67 -9.42
CA GLY A 119 -14.59 -3.30 -9.12
C GLY A 119 -14.88 -3.00 -7.64
N PHE A 120 -13.89 -3.08 -6.74
CA PHE A 120 -14.07 -2.68 -5.35
C PHE A 120 -14.23 -1.14 -5.22
N ASN A 121 -14.91 -0.73 -4.15
CA ASN A 121 -15.01 0.68 -3.80
C ASN A 121 -13.63 1.19 -3.34
N ARG A 122 -13.23 2.37 -3.83
CA ARG A 122 -11.97 3.03 -3.46
C ARG A 122 -11.86 3.33 -1.96
N ASP A 123 -12.97 3.60 -1.29
CA ASP A 123 -13.01 3.85 0.14
C ASP A 123 -12.61 2.60 0.94
N SER A 124 -12.81 1.42 0.37
CA SER A 124 -12.40 0.13 0.94
C SER A 124 -10.98 -0.30 0.56
N LEU A 125 -10.23 0.52 -0.18
CA LEU A 125 -8.89 0.14 -0.65
C LEU A 125 -7.95 -0.27 0.50
N GLN A 126 -8.01 0.44 1.64
CA GLN A 126 -7.16 0.09 2.79
C GLN A 126 -7.45 -1.32 3.32
N ASP A 127 -8.71 -1.78 3.28
CA ASP A 127 -9.08 -3.13 3.72
C ASP A 127 -8.47 -4.19 2.79
N TYR A 128 -8.45 -3.94 1.48
CA TYR A 128 -7.77 -4.81 0.51
C TYR A 128 -6.25 -4.83 0.72
N LEU A 129 -5.64 -3.69 1.05
CA LEU A 129 -4.21 -3.62 1.38
C LEU A 129 -3.90 -4.38 2.67
N ASN A 130 -4.76 -4.28 3.67
CA ASN A 130 -4.66 -5.04 4.93
C ASN A 130 -4.78 -6.55 4.67
N LEU A 131 -5.75 -6.96 3.83
CA LEU A 131 -5.90 -8.35 3.43
C LEU A 131 -4.67 -8.88 2.68
N PHE A 132 -4.14 -8.11 1.72
CA PHE A 132 -2.92 -8.46 1.01
C PHE A 132 -1.74 -8.67 1.97
N ALA A 133 -1.52 -7.73 2.89
CA ALA A 133 -0.47 -7.82 3.90
C ALA A 133 -0.69 -9.02 4.84
N PHE A 134 -1.93 -9.25 5.30
CA PHE A 134 -2.27 -10.38 6.15
C PHE A 134 -1.97 -11.73 5.51
N VAL A 135 -2.30 -11.89 4.23
CA VAL A 135 -2.03 -13.15 3.51
C VAL A 135 -0.53 -13.42 3.40
N ARG A 136 0.28 -12.38 3.26
CA ARG A 136 1.74 -12.50 3.08
C ARG A 136 2.53 -12.63 4.37
N ASN A 137 2.08 -11.95 5.41
CA ASN A 137 2.80 -11.87 6.69
C ASN A 137 2.62 -13.16 7.52
N PRO A 138 3.51 -13.42 8.51
CA PRO A 138 3.30 -14.49 9.47
C PRO A 138 1.96 -14.37 10.23
N PRO A 139 1.41 -15.47 10.71
CA PRO A 139 1.89 -16.84 10.56
C PRO A 139 1.77 -17.36 9.14
N TYR A 140 2.67 -18.24 8.70
CA TYR A 140 2.63 -18.81 7.35
C TYR A 140 1.77 -20.07 7.28
N GLU A 141 1.56 -20.72 8.41
CA GLU A 141 0.65 -21.86 8.54
C GLU A 141 -0.81 -21.43 8.32
N MET A 142 -1.48 -22.15 7.43
CA MET A 142 -2.86 -21.83 7.05
C MET A 142 -3.82 -21.92 8.23
N LEU A 143 -3.67 -22.96 9.07
CA LEU A 143 -4.53 -23.16 10.25
C LEU A 143 -4.36 -22.05 11.28
N GLU A 144 -3.13 -21.61 11.54
CA GLU A 144 -2.85 -20.47 12.43
C GLU A 144 -3.46 -19.17 11.90
N LYS A 145 -3.46 -18.96 10.58
CA LYS A 145 -4.16 -17.81 9.99
C LYS A 145 -5.66 -17.89 10.17
N VAL A 146 -6.24 -19.06 9.95
CA VAL A 146 -7.69 -19.27 10.17
C VAL A 146 -8.05 -19.02 11.62
N GLU A 147 -7.31 -19.59 12.56
CA GLU A 147 -7.50 -19.36 13.99
C GLU A 147 -7.43 -17.89 14.36
N LYS A 148 -6.44 -17.16 13.83
CA LYS A 148 -6.31 -15.72 14.03
C LYS A 148 -7.52 -14.94 13.53
N VAL A 149 -8.05 -15.27 12.34
CA VAL A 149 -9.25 -14.63 11.78
C VAL A 149 -10.46 -14.93 12.63
N VAL A 150 -10.65 -16.19 13.03
CA VAL A 150 -11.77 -16.60 13.87
C VAL A 150 -11.73 -15.89 15.23
N ASN A 151 -10.57 -15.85 15.87
CA ASN A 151 -10.40 -15.14 17.14
C ASN A 151 -10.71 -13.63 17.01
N LEU A 152 -10.24 -12.99 15.93
CA LEU A 152 -10.55 -11.58 15.67
C LEU A 152 -12.04 -11.36 15.41
N ALA A 153 -12.72 -12.28 14.72
CA ALA A 153 -14.16 -12.21 14.49
C ALA A 153 -14.96 -12.31 15.80
N PHE A 154 -14.57 -13.21 16.70
CA PHE A 154 -15.20 -13.32 18.02
C PHE A 154 -14.95 -12.12 18.92
N GLN A 155 -13.76 -11.51 18.85
CA GLN A 155 -13.43 -10.31 19.61
C GLN A 155 -14.12 -9.05 19.08
N ASN A 156 -14.49 -9.05 17.79
CA ASN A 156 -15.12 -7.93 17.11
C ASN A 156 -16.38 -8.36 16.37
N PRO A 157 -17.41 -8.83 17.08
CA PRO A 157 -18.62 -9.34 16.43
C PRO A 157 -19.32 -8.20 15.67
N LYS A 158 -19.36 -8.32 14.35
CA LYS A 158 -20.16 -7.46 13.47
C LYS A 158 -21.23 -8.32 12.80
N PHE A 159 -22.48 -7.97 13.01
CA PHE A 159 -23.58 -8.57 12.28
C PHE A 159 -23.86 -7.72 11.03
N LEU A 160 -23.39 -8.19 9.88
CA LEU A 160 -23.74 -7.59 8.60
C LEU A 160 -24.95 -8.32 8.04
N ARG A 161 -26.07 -7.62 7.87
CA ARG A 161 -27.20 -8.17 7.15
C ARG A 161 -26.90 -8.16 5.66
N TYR A 162 -27.44 -9.12 4.90
CA TYR A 162 -27.29 -9.16 3.44
C TYR A 162 -27.70 -7.84 2.78
N ARG A 163 -28.73 -7.17 3.31
CA ARG A 163 -29.19 -5.85 2.85
C ARG A 163 -28.15 -4.74 3.04
N ASP A 164 -27.32 -4.84 4.07
CA ASP A 164 -26.27 -3.83 4.35
C ASP A 164 -25.10 -3.95 3.39
N GLN A 165 -24.89 -5.14 2.81
CA GLN A 165 -23.86 -5.40 1.80
C GLN A 165 -24.25 -4.89 0.41
N SER A 166 -25.54 -4.85 0.09
CA SER A 166 -26.03 -4.50 -1.24
C SER A 166 -26.28 -3.01 -1.48
N GLY A 167 -26.09 -2.16 -0.44
CA GLY A 167 -26.33 -0.70 -0.56
C GLY A 167 -27.80 -0.32 -0.82
N LEU A 168 -28.73 -1.27 -0.70
CA LEU A 168 -30.14 -1.08 -1.02
C LEU A 168 -30.97 -0.38 0.08
N ASN A 169 -30.33 0.08 1.16
CA ASN A 169 -31.02 0.79 2.24
C ASN A 169 -30.91 2.33 2.15
N GLN A 170 -30.58 2.89 1.00
CA GLN A 170 -30.75 4.31 0.79
C GLN A 170 -32.10 4.57 0.11
N GLY A 171 -33.11 4.83 0.90
CA GLY A 171 -34.35 5.39 0.41
C GLY A 171 -35.59 4.61 0.79
N VAL A 172 -36.06 4.76 2.01
CA VAL A 172 -37.48 4.96 2.36
C VAL A 172 -37.49 5.64 3.73
N GLU A 173 -37.28 6.96 3.74
CA GLU A 173 -37.88 7.79 4.77
C GLU A 173 -39.25 8.22 4.23
N THR A 174 -40.29 7.69 4.79
CA THR A 174 -41.65 8.22 4.70
C THR A 174 -41.95 9.02 5.95
#